data_2bd48951fc8c361ad897a474a8fd791a
#
_entry.id   2bd48951fc8c361ad897a474a8fd791a
#
_cell.length_a   1.000
_cell.length_b   1.000
_cell.length_c   1.000
_cell.angle_alpha   90.00
_cell.angle_beta   90.00
_cell.angle_gamma   90.00
#
_symmetry.space_group_name_H-M   'P 1'
#
loop_
_entity.id
_entity.type
_entity.pdbx_description
1 polymer ?
#
loop_
_entity_poly.entity_id
_entity_poly.type
_entity_poly.pdbx_seq_one_letter_code
_entity_poly.pdbx_strand_id
1 'polypeptide(L)'
;MTSIDDLIQALQAESDTRYSYILVDCPPSLNLLTINALSAADAVLVPLQCEFFALEGLSQLLKTVERVKANLNRKLSIQGVVLTMFDRRNSLSEQVADDVRSVLGDKVYETVIPRNVRISEAPSYGKPVLLYDNACTGAQAYIKLASEVIRRERQLRAA
;
A
#
# COMPACT_ATOMS: atom_id res chain seq x y z
N MET A 1 -22.95 -14.56 -2.35
CA MET A 1 -21.92 -13.54 -2.73
C MET A 1 -20.61 -14.10 -2.22
N THR A 2 -19.71 -14.50 -3.10
CA THR A 2 -18.43 -15.12 -2.77
C THR A 2 -17.60 -14.10 -1.98
N SER A 3 -17.05 -14.46 -0.83
CA SER A 3 -16.19 -13.58 -0.06
C SER A 3 -14.81 -13.46 -0.71
N ILE A 4 -14.05 -12.42 -0.38
CA ILE A 4 -12.65 -12.31 -0.85
C ILE A 4 -11.81 -13.47 -0.29
N ASP A 5 -12.14 -13.94 0.90
CA ASP A 5 -11.49 -15.09 1.53
C ASP A 5 -11.69 -16.38 0.71
N ASP A 6 -12.93 -16.65 0.24
CA ASP A 6 -13.22 -17.79 -0.64
C ASP A 6 -12.40 -17.70 -1.95
N LEU A 7 -12.25 -16.48 -2.50
CA LEU A 7 -11.46 -16.28 -3.71
C LEU A 7 -9.97 -16.54 -3.48
N ILE A 8 -9.43 -16.07 -2.36
CA ILE A 8 -8.03 -16.29 -1.97
C ILE A 8 -7.76 -17.80 -1.81
N GLN A 9 -8.67 -18.51 -1.12
CA GLN A 9 -8.56 -19.95 -0.94
C GLN A 9 -8.63 -20.70 -2.29
N ALA A 10 -9.52 -20.30 -3.19
CA ALA A 10 -9.60 -20.88 -4.54
C ALA A 10 -8.31 -20.67 -5.34
N LEU A 11 -7.75 -19.46 -5.33
CA LEU A 11 -6.48 -19.15 -5.99
C LEU A 11 -5.30 -19.96 -5.44
N GLN A 12 -5.31 -20.26 -4.15
CA GLN A 12 -4.29 -21.09 -3.53
C GLN A 12 -4.46 -22.59 -3.83
N ALA A 13 -5.70 -23.04 -4.02
CA ALA A 13 -6.02 -24.44 -4.27
C ALA A 13 -5.86 -24.85 -5.74
N GLU A 14 -6.17 -23.96 -6.69
CA GLU A 14 -6.22 -24.26 -8.11
C GLU A 14 -4.88 -24.09 -8.84
N SER A 15 -3.88 -23.40 -8.24
CA SER A 15 -2.64 -23.15 -8.94
C SER A 15 -1.52 -24.12 -8.54
N ASP A 16 -0.93 -24.80 -9.52
CA ASP A 16 0.38 -25.46 -9.39
C ASP A 16 1.48 -24.44 -9.00
N THR A 17 1.19 -23.16 -9.15
CA THR A 17 2.06 -22.05 -8.81
C THR A 17 1.60 -21.45 -7.48
N ARG A 18 2.36 -21.66 -6.42
CA ARG A 18 2.12 -20.98 -5.14
C ARG A 18 2.47 -19.50 -5.26
N TYR A 19 1.49 -18.63 -5.14
CA TYR A 19 1.70 -17.21 -5.04
C TYR A 19 2.31 -16.85 -3.67
N SER A 20 3.39 -16.08 -3.68
CA SER A 20 4.00 -15.56 -2.44
C SER A 20 3.24 -14.35 -1.89
N TYR A 21 2.55 -13.61 -2.77
CA TYR A 21 1.78 -12.42 -2.45
C TYR A 21 0.49 -12.37 -3.25
N ILE A 22 -0.58 -11.94 -2.61
CA ILE A 22 -1.86 -11.58 -3.23
C ILE A 22 -2.13 -10.13 -2.83
N LEU A 23 -2.21 -9.24 -3.81
CA LEU A 23 -2.48 -7.83 -3.60
C LEU A 23 -3.94 -7.55 -3.96
N VAL A 24 -4.70 -7.04 -3.00
CA VAL A 24 -6.09 -6.64 -3.20
C VAL A 24 -6.14 -5.12 -3.29
N ASP A 25 -6.34 -4.60 -4.51
CA ASP A 25 -6.53 -3.16 -4.73
C ASP A 25 -7.93 -2.75 -4.27
N CYS A 26 -8.00 -1.76 -3.38
CA CYS A 26 -9.22 -1.30 -2.77
C CYS A 26 -9.46 0.18 -3.11
N PRO A 27 -10.72 0.57 -3.40
CA PRO A 27 -11.06 1.97 -3.55
C PRO A 27 -10.85 2.75 -2.23
N PRO A 28 -10.62 4.05 -2.28
CA PRO A 28 -10.38 4.87 -1.09
C PRO A 28 -11.61 4.98 -0.16
N SER A 29 -12.78 4.56 -0.63
CA SER A 29 -14.00 4.55 0.17
C SER A 29 -14.02 3.37 1.15
N LEU A 30 -14.31 3.65 2.41
CA LEU A 30 -14.48 2.63 3.46
C LEU A 30 -15.87 1.97 3.38
N ASN A 31 -16.16 1.34 2.24
CA ASN A 31 -17.42 0.64 1.98
C ASN A 31 -17.31 -0.86 2.34
N LEU A 32 -18.39 -1.61 2.09
CA LEU A 32 -18.44 -3.05 2.39
C LEU A 32 -17.37 -3.86 1.64
N LEU A 33 -16.97 -3.45 0.44
CA LEU A 33 -15.92 -4.14 -0.31
C LEU A 33 -14.56 -3.98 0.37
N THR A 34 -14.24 -2.77 0.82
CA THR A 34 -13.01 -2.50 1.57
C THR A 34 -12.99 -3.25 2.90
N ILE A 35 -14.12 -3.28 3.64
CA ILE A 35 -14.23 -4.05 4.87
C ILE A 35 -14.04 -5.55 4.61
N ASN A 36 -14.62 -6.08 3.54
CA ASN A 36 -14.44 -7.48 3.14
C ASN A 36 -12.98 -7.80 2.83
N ALA A 37 -12.30 -6.93 2.08
CA ALA A 37 -10.86 -7.07 1.80
C ALA A 37 -10.01 -7.04 3.08
N LEU A 38 -10.27 -6.10 3.98
CA LEU A 38 -9.56 -6.00 5.26
C LEU A 38 -9.82 -7.20 6.18
N SER A 39 -11.01 -7.82 6.07
CA SER A 39 -11.36 -9.00 6.86
C SER A 39 -10.58 -10.25 6.41
N ALA A 40 -10.21 -10.32 5.14
CA ALA A 40 -9.47 -11.44 4.54
C ALA A 40 -7.95 -11.23 4.50
N ALA A 41 -7.48 -9.99 4.63
CA ALA A 41 -6.07 -9.65 4.47
C ALA A 41 -5.23 -9.96 5.72
N ASP A 42 -3.97 -10.31 5.53
CA ASP A 42 -2.98 -10.42 6.62
C ASP A 42 -2.48 -9.03 7.04
N ALA A 43 -2.30 -8.14 6.08
CA ALA A 43 -1.75 -6.82 6.34
C ALA A 43 -2.25 -5.76 5.35
N VAL A 44 -2.12 -4.49 5.75
CA VAL A 44 -2.50 -3.32 4.95
C VAL A 44 -1.25 -2.53 4.59
N LEU A 45 -1.00 -2.34 3.31
CA LEU A 45 -0.05 -1.37 2.79
C LEU A 45 -0.82 -0.11 2.39
N VAL A 46 -0.45 1.04 2.97
CA VAL A 46 -1.18 2.30 2.81
C VAL A 46 -0.40 3.24 1.89
N PRO A 47 -0.82 3.44 0.62
CA PRO A 47 -0.29 4.54 -0.17
C PRO A 47 -0.89 5.87 0.30
N LEU A 48 -0.04 6.82 0.66
CA LEU A 48 -0.45 8.12 1.17
C LEU A 48 0.10 9.24 0.27
N GLN A 49 -0.77 10.02 -0.33
CA GLN A 49 -0.36 11.19 -1.09
C GLN A 49 0.10 12.30 -0.13
N CYS A 50 1.23 12.95 -0.46
CA CYS A 50 1.79 14.04 0.36
C CYS A 50 1.05 15.34 0.11
N GLU A 51 -0.23 15.41 0.50
CA GLU A 51 -1.13 16.55 0.33
C GLU A 51 -1.78 16.95 1.67
N PHE A 52 -2.42 18.13 1.72
CA PHE A 52 -2.91 18.75 2.96
C PHE A 52 -3.79 17.85 3.83
N PHE A 53 -4.69 17.07 3.24
CA PHE A 53 -5.60 16.20 4.00
C PHE A 53 -5.03 14.79 4.28
N ALA A 54 -3.76 14.56 4.03
CA ALA A 54 -3.14 13.25 4.18
C ALA A 54 -3.29 12.67 5.59
N LEU A 55 -3.00 13.46 6.61
CA LEU A 55 -3.06 13.00 8.01
C LEU A 55 -4.49 12.72 8.48
N GLU A 56 -5.46 13.51 8.02
CA GLU A 56 -6.87 13.27 8.35
C GLU A 56 -7.36 11.96 7.75
N GLY A 57 -7.12 11.74 6.45
CA GLY A 57 -7.45 10.50 5.76
C GLY A 57 -6.77 9.28 6.38
N LEU A 58 -5.50 9.41 6.73
CA LEU A 58 -4.75 8.36 7.43
C LEU A 58 -5.35 8.04 8.78
N SER A 59 -5.71 9.05 9.59
CA SER A 59 -6.34 8.86 10.89
C SER A 59 -7.67 8.10 10.79
N GLN A 60 -8.50 8.42 9.79
CA GLN A 60 -9.76 7.72 9.54
C GLN A 60 -9.53 6.27 9.12
N LEU A 61 -8.56 6.00 8.26
CA LEU A 61 -8.18 4.65 7.87
C LEU A 61 -7.69 3.84 9.06
N LEU A 62 -6.80 4.38 9.88
CA LEU A 62 -6.28 3.70 11.08
C LEU A 62 -7.41 3.30 12.04
N LYS A 63 -8.38 4.19 12.30
CA LYS A 63 -9.56 3.88 13.11
C LYS A 63 -10.39 2.73 12.52
N THR A 64 -10.50 2.68 11.19
CA THR A 64 -11.23 1.59 10.53
C THR A 64 -10.48 0.28 10.62
N VAL A 65 -9.17 0.27 10.40
CA VAL A 65 -8.33 -0.91 10.58
C VAL A 65 -8.45 -1.46 12.00
N GLU A 66 -8.39 -0.60 13.03
CA GLU A 66 -8.56 -1.02 14.42
C GLU A 66 -9.96 -1.62 14.69
N ARG A 67 -11.03 -1.06 14.10
CA ARG A 67 -12.39 -1.64 14.22
C ARG A 67 -12.49 -3.01 13.56
N VAL A 68 -11.91 -3.18 12.37
CA VAL A 68 -11.88 -4.48 11.68
C VAL A 68 -11.06 -5.48 12.50
N LYS A 69 -9.90 -5.07 13.01
CA LYS A 69 -9.05 -5.90 13.85
C LYS A 69 -9.77 -6.37 15.12
N ALA A 70 -10.51 -5.48 15.75
CA ALA A 70 -11.23 -5.82 16.99
C ALA A 70 -12.40 -6.78 16.77
N ASN A 71 -13.11 -6.69 15.63
CA ASN A 71 -14.40 -7.37 15.45
C ASN A 71 -14.39 -8.48 14.40
N LEU A 72 -13.53 -8.39 13.37
CA LEU A 72 -13.58 -9.26 12.19
C LEU A 72 -12.28 -10.03 11.94
N ASN A 73 -11.12 -9.37 12.05
CA ASN A 73 -9.84 -9.96 11.71
C ASN A 73 -8.74 -9.57 12.71
N ARG A 74 -8.59 -10.34 13.77
CA ARG A 74 -7.61 -10.06 14.84
C ARG A 74 -6.15 -10.09 14.40
N LYS A 75 -5.85 -10.75 13.27
CA LYS A 75 -4.50 -10.87 12.73
C LYS A 75 -4.10 -9.65 11.88
N LEU A 76 -5.09 -8.85 11.43
CA LEU A 76 -4.85 -7.71 10.58
C LEU A 76 -3.81 -6.77 11.18
N SER A 77 -2.80 -6.43 10.40
CA SER A 77 -1.74 -5.52 10.80
C SER A 77 -1.52 -4.42 9.75
N ILE A 78 -0.90 -3.32 10.14
CA ILE A 78 -0.43 -2.31 9.20
C ILE A 78 1.01 -2.67 8.87
N GLN A 79 1.24 -3.10 7.63
CA GLN A 79 2.57 -3.41 7.12
C GLN A 79 3.42 -2.15 6.98
N GLY A 80 2.80 -1.07 6.50
CA GLY A 80 3.46 0.21 6.42
C GLY A 80 2.71 1.23 5.59
N VAL A 81 3.22 2.45 5.62
CA VAL A 81 2.73 3.61 4.87
C VAL A 81 3.80 4.01 3.86
N VAL A 82 3.44 4.07 2.58
CA VAL A 82 4.31 4.56 1.51
C VAL A 82 3.86 5.95 1.08
N LEU A 83 4.78 6.91 1.13
CA LEU A 83 4.54 8.27 0.68
C LEU A 83 4.56 8.30 -0.85
N THR A 84 3.50 8.83 -1.45
CA THR A 84 3.34 8.88 -2.90
C THR A 84 3.09 10.31 -3.38
N MET A 85 3.19 10.52 -4.69
CA MET A 85 3.02 11.83 -5.32
C MET A 85 3.91 12.92 -4.70
N PHE A 86 5.05 12.51 -4.16
CA PHE A 86 5.98 13.39 -3.48
C PHE A 86 6.67 14.34 -4.47
N ASP A 87 6.57 15.64 -4.22
CA ASP A 87 7.27 16.66 -5.01
C ASP A 87 8.23 17.45 -4.11
N ARG A 88 9.53 17.23 -4.31
CA ARG A 88 10.61 17.91 -3.56
C ARG A 88 10.60 19.43 -3.69
N ARG A 89 9.93 19.97 -4.72
CA ARG A 89 9.82 21.42 -4.92
C ARG A 89 8.69 22.03 -4.10
N ASN A 90 7.87 21.19 -3.47
CA ASN A 90 6.72 21.62 -2.69
C ASN A 90 7.01 21.39 -1.19
N SER A 91 7.19 22.47 -0.44
CA SER A 91 7.42 22.42 1.00
C SER A 91 6.31 21.71 1.78
N LEU A 92 5.06 21.77 1.29
CA LEU A 92 3.96 21.03 1.90
C LEU A 92 4.19 19.50 1.83
N SER A 93 4.74 19.00 0.73
CA SER A 93 5.04 17.57 0.61
C SER A 93 6.09 17.12 1.64
N GLU A 94 7.09 17.96 1.91
CA GLU A 94 8.11 17.70 2.94
C GLU A 94 7.50 17.73 4.33
N GLN A 95 6.71 18.76 4.65
CA GLN A 95 6.03 18.87 5.95
C GLN A 95 5.14 17.66 6.22
N VAL A 96 4.30 17.26 5.27
CA VAL A 96 3.44 16.09 5.41
C VAL A 96 4.27 14.81 5.61
N ALA A 97 5.37 14.67 4.88
CA ALA A 97 6.24 13.51 5.04
C ALA A 97 6.87 13.44 6.44
N ASP A 98 7.32 14.57 6.97
CA ASP A 98 7.93 14.66 8.31
C ASP A 98 6.88 14.43 9.41
N ASP A 99 5.68 14.99 9.27
CA ASP A 99 4.58 14.78 10.20
C ASP A 99 4.17 13.30 10.25
N VAL A 100 4.01 12.67 9.09
CA VAL A 100 3.66 11.23 9.01
C VAL A 100 4.75 10.38 9.64
N ARG A 101 6.03 10.67 9.39
CA ARG A 101 7.16 9.95 9.98
C ARG A 101 7.24 10.17 11.50
N SER A 102 6.98 11.38 11.98
CA SER A 102 6.98 11.67 13.41
C SER A 102 5.92 10.88 14.18
N VAL A 103 4.75 10.64 13.55
CA VAL A 103 3.62 9.93 14.18
C VAL A 103 3.77 8.41 14.07
N LEU A 104 4.21 7.90 12.91
CA LEU A 104 4.19 6.47 12.61
C LEU A 104 5.57 5.80 12.67
N GLY A 105 6.65 6.58 12.75
CA GLY A 105 8.02 6.07 12.88
C GLY A 105 8.37 5.03 11.83
N ASP A 106 8.80 3.87 12.29
CA ASP A 106 9.28 2.76 11.45
C ASP A 106 8.21 2.14 10.54
N LYS A 107 6.94 2.46 10.76
CA LYS A 107 5.87 2.02 9.84
C LYS A 107 5.88 2.77 8.52
N VAL A 108 6.55 3.92 8.41
CA VAL A 108 6.69 4.62 7.14
C VAL A 108 7.85 4.03 6.36
N TYR A 109 7.63 3.72 5.08
CA TYR A 109 8.70 3.27 4.21
C TYR A 109 9.72 4.38 3.97
N GLU A 110 11.01 4.01 3.90
CA GLU A 110 12.09 4.94 3.52
C GLU A 110 11.92 5.38 2.07
N THR A 111 11.49 4.44 1.23
CA THR A 111 11.23 4.67 -0.18
C THR A 111 10.00 5.56 -0.36
N VAL A 112 10.16 6.62 -1.13
CA VAL A 112 9.11 7.59 -1.49
C VAL A 112 8.87 7.50 -2.98
N ILE A 113 7.59 7.47 -3.39
CA ILE A 113 7.21 7.47 -4.80
C ILE A 113 7.04 8.92 -5.27
N PRO A 114 7.89 9.42 -6.17
CA PRO A 114 7.81 10.80 -6.62
C PRO A 114 6.61 11.02 -7.54
N ARG A 115 6.13 12.25 -7.60
CA ARG A 115 5.23 12.68 -8.69
C ARG A 115 5.96 12.52 -10.02
N ASN A 116 5.39 11.71 -10.93
CA ASN A 116 6.05 11.38 -12.19
C ASN A 116 5.02 11.21 -13.30
N VAL A 117 5.21 11.93 -14.41
CA VAL A 117 4.29 11.93 -15.56
C VAL A 117 4.21 10.54 -16.20
N ARG A 118 5.32 9.79 -16.27
CA ARG A 118 5.35 8.44 -16.86
C ARG A 118 4.45 7.45 -16.12
N ILE A 119 4.32 7.58 -14.79
CA ILE A 119 3.36 6.78 -14.02
C ILE A 119 1.93 7.09 -14.44
N SER A 120 1.61 8.36 -14.69
CA SER A 120 0.26 8.79 -15.11
C SER A 120 -0.06 8.43 -16.57
N GLU A 121 0.94 8.36 -17.43
CA GLU A 121 0.79 8.01 -18.85
C GLU A 121 0.63 6.51 -19.07
N ALA A 122 1.36 5.69 -18.33
CA ALA A 122 1.45 4.25 -18.55
C ALA A 122 0.08 3.53 -18.66
N PRO A 123 -0.94 3.86 -17.82
CA PRO A 123 -2.28 3.27 -17.93
C PRO A 123 -2.96 3.54 -19.27
N SER A 124 -2.73 4.71 -19.91
CA SER A 124 -3.29 5.04 -21.23
C SER A 124 -2.78 4.10 -22.34
N TYR A 125 -1.65 3.44 -22.08
CA TYR A 125 -1.07 2.43 -22.98
C TYR A 125 -1.34 0.99 -22.53
N GLY A 126 -2.18 0.79 -21.49
CA GLY A 126 -2.47 -0.52 -20.93
C GLY A 126 -1.25 -1.21 -20.34
N LYS A 127 -0.24 -0.47 -19.91
CA LYS A 127 1.03 -1.01 -19.38
C LYS A 127 1.29 -0.52 -17.96
N PRO A 128 1.85 -1.37 -17.09
CA PRO A 128 2.45 -0.86 -15.86
C PRO A 128 3.68 0.00 -16.20
N VAL A 129 3.99 0.98 -15.35
CA VAL A 129 5.12 1.90 -15.57
C VAL A 129 6.45 1.17 -15.77
N LEU A 130 6.65 0.02 -15.15
CA LEU A 130 7.84 -0.81 -15.28
C LEU A 130 8.06 -1.35 -16.71
N LEU A 131 6.96 -1.56 -17.46
CA LEU A 131 7.01 -2.00 -18.85
C LEU A 131 6.88 -0.82 -19.83
N TYR A 132 6.39 0.31 -19.36
CA TYR A 132 6.24 1.53 -20.17
C TYR A 132 7.56 2.32 -20.26
N ASP A 133 8.15 2.62 -19.09
CA ASP A 133 9.43 3.32 -18.96
C ASP A 133 10.12 2.91 -17.65
N ASN A 134 10.92 1.84 -17.72
CA ASN A 134 11.60 1.31 -16.53
C ASN A 134 12.74 2.22 -16.02
N ALA A 135 13.22 3.13 -16.85
CA ALA A 135 14.31 4.04 -16.49
C ALA A 135 13.81 5.29 -15.73
N CYS A 136 12.53 5.61 -15.81
CA CYS A 136 12.00 6.79 -15.13
C CYS A 136 12.11 6.67 -13.60
N THR A 137 12.20 7.81 -12.93
CA THR A 137 12.36 7.88 -11.47
C THR A 137 11.21 7.20 -10.72
N GLY A 138 10.00 7.24 -11.28
CA GLY A 138 8.83 6.57 -10.72
C GLY A 138 8.94 5.05 -10.74
N ALA A 139 9.32 4.46 -11.87
CA ALA A 139 9.52 3.01 -12.01
C ALA A 139 10.62 2.52 -11.06
N GLN A 140 11.75 3.23 -11.01
CA GLN A 140 12.86 2.91 -10.10
C GLN A 140 12.46 3.00 -8.62
N ALA A 141 11.59 3.96 -8.27
CA ALA A 141 11.07 4.07 -6.91
C ALA A 141 10.18 2.87 -6.53
N TYR A 142 9.33 2.39 -7.45
CA TYR A 142 8.54 1.18 -7.21
C TYR A 142 9.39 -0.09 -7.07
N ILE A 143 10.47 -0.24 -7.83
CA ILE A 143 11.41 -1.36 -7.66
C ILE A 143 12.06 -1.31 -6.27
N LYS A 144 12.48 -0.12 -5.83
CA LYS A 144 13.04 0.07 -4.48
C LYS A 144 12.03 -0.25 -3.40
N LEU A 145 10.78 0.22 -3.55
CA LEU A 145 9.69 -0.08 -2.63
C LEU A 145 9.46 -1.59 -2.52
N ALA A 146 9.35 -2.29 -3.64
CA ALA A 146 9.18 -3.75 -3.63
C ALA A 146 10.31 -4.45 -2.89
N SER A 147 11.55 -4.04 -3.11
CA SER A 147 12.72 -4.57 -2.40
C SER A 147 12.67 -4.28 -0.89
N GLU A 148 12.21 -3.10 -0.50
CA GLU A 148 12.06 -2.70 0.89
C GLU A 148 10.93 -3.49 1.57
N VAL A 149 9.79 -3.68 0.91
CA VAL A 149 8.66 -4.50 1.41
C VAL A 149 9.15 -5.92 1.71
N ILE A 150 9.80 -6.56 0.74
CA ILE A 150 10.31 -7.94 0.89
C ILE A 150 11.33 -8.04 2.03
N ARG A 151 12.23 -7.06 2.15
CA ARG A 151 13.23 -7.02 3.22
C ARG A 151 12.58 -6.91 4.59
N ARG A 152 11.64 -5.99 4.78
CA ARG A 152 10.92 -5.78 6.05
C ARG A 152 10.14 -7.02 6.46
N GLU A 153 9.47 -7.66 5.52
CA GLU A 153 8.72 -8.88 5.79
C GLU A 153 9.62 -10.04 6.24
N ARG A 154 10.77 -10.21 5.61
CA ARG A 154 11.75 -11.23 6.05
C ARG A 154 12.24 -10.97 7.47
N GLN A 155 12.45 -9.72 7.84
CA GLN A 155 12.85 -9.35 9.21
C GLN A 155 11.76 -9.67 10.22
N LEU A 156 10.48 -9.38 9.89
CA LEU A 156 9.33 -9.70 10.76
C LEU A 156 9.10 -11.20 10.93
N ARG A 157 9.43 -12.03 9.93
CA ARG A 157 9.32 -13.49 10.01
C ARG A 157 10.50 -14.13 10.77
N ALA A 158 11.61 -13.40 10.92
CA ALA A 158 12.80 -13.89 11.61
C ALA A 158 12.85 -13.50 13.08
N ALA A 159 11.96 -12.59 13.53
CA ALA A 159 11.84 -12.13 14.92
C ALA A 159 10.75 -12.89 15.66
#